data_6c3dcee5af1e29d3d6af087e1961177f
#
_entry.id   6c3dcee5af1e29d3d6af087e1961177f
#
_cell.length_a   1.000
_cell.length_b   1.000
_cell.length_c   1.000
_cell.angle_alpha   90.00
_cell.angle_beta   90.00
_cell.angle_gamma   90.00
#
_symmetry.space_group_name_H-M   'P 1'
#
loop_
_entity.id
_entity.type
_entity.pdbx_description
1 polymer ?
#
loop_
_entity_poly.entity_id
_entity_poly.type
_entity_poly.pdbx_seq_one_letter_code
_entity_poly.pdbx_strand_id
1 'polypeptide(L)'
;MSEPPLSVKGVVIHDGCVLLLLNERGEWDLPGGRPDAGEDHRAALRREVREETGLEVEVGAAIDGHQFEVLSGRFVRILPFACRLVGASAVVLSHEHLETRWQPVGELGETIAGRRLPSGYLAAIRQSAAIGSRSSN
;
A
#
# COMPACT_ATOMS: atom_id res chain seq x y z
N MET A 1 -17.94 -15.04 16.46
CA MET A 1 -16.75 -15.00 15.57
C MET A 1 -16.31 -13.58 15.38
N SER A 2 -15.04 -13.34 15.53
CA SER A 2 -14.49 -12.01 15.34
C SER A 2 -14.23 -11.75 13.84
N GLU A 3 -14.31 -10.50 13.46
CA GLU A 3 -13.93 -10.09 12.11
C GLU A 3 -12.42 -10.30 11.88
N PRO A 4 -12.00 -10.53 10.63
CA PRO A 4 -10.57 -10.59 10.33
C PRO A 4 -9.87 -9.30 10.78
N PRO A 5 -8.61 -9.39 11.19
CA PRO A 5 -7.86 -8.19 11.56
C PRO A 5 -7.77 -7.22 10.38
N LEU A 6 -7.72 -5.93 10.70
CA LEU A 6 -7.66 -4.86 9.70
C LEU A 6 -6.24 -4.38 9.52
N SER A 7 -5.82 -4.26 8.27
CA SER A 7 -4.59 -3.55 7.92
C SER A 7 -4.93 -2.36 7.05
N VAL A 8 -4.32 -1.23 7.33
CA VAL A 8 -4.40 -0.04 6.48
C VAL A 8 -3.19 -0.05 5.55
N LYS A 9 -3.41 0.25 4.27
CA LYS A 9 -2.35 0.22 3.26
C LYS A 9 -2.35 1.52 2.46
N GLY A 10 -1.16 1.99 2.11
CA GLY A 10 -1.01 3.22 1.35
C GLY A 10 -0.69 2.96 -0.11
N VAL A 11 -1.51 3.54 -1.00
CA VAL A 11 -1.17 3.61 -2.42
C VAL A 11 -0.46 4.94 -2.61
N VAL A 12 0.86 4.90 -2.58
CA VAL A 12 1.70 6.10 -2.69
C VAL A 12 2.13 6.25 -4.13
N ILE A 13 1.52 7.21 -4.84
CA ILE A 13 1.85 7.48 -6.25
C ILE A 13 2.60 8.80 -6.32
N HIS A 14 3.76 8.77 -6.96
CA HIS A 14 4.63 9.92 -7.15
C HIS A 14 5.28 9.84 -8.52
N ASP A 15 5.20 10.93 -9.29
CA ASP A 15 5.76 11.00 -10.64
C ASP A 15 5.32 9.82 -11.52
N GLY A 16 4.02 9.46 -11.44
CA GLY A 16 3.47 8.38 -12.25
C GLY A 16 3.86 6.98 -11.82
N CYS A 17 4.52 6.83 -10.67
CA CYS A 17 4.95 5.53 -10.15
C CYS A 17 4.34 5.26 -8.79
N VAL A 18 4.02 3.99 -8.52
CA VAL A 18 3.53 3.54 -7.22
C VAL A 18 4.64 2.85 -6.45
N LEU A 19 4.68 3.10 -5.15
CA LEU A 19 5.65 2.45 -4.26
C LEU A 19 5.20 1.04 -3.92
N LEU A 20 6.05 0.07 -4.23
CA LEU A 20 5.85 -1.34 -3.88
C LEU A 20 7.00 -1.83 -3.00
N LEU A 21 6.68 -2.67 -2.04
CA LEU A 21 7.64 -3.28 -1.12
C LEU A 21 7.58 -4.79 -1.30
N LEU A 22 8.74 -5.44 -1.36
CA LEU A 22 8.80 -6.91 -1.48
C LEU A 22 8.72 -7.52 -0.07
N ASN A 23 7.73 -8.37 0.16
CA ASN A 23 7.55 -9.02 1.46
C ASN A 23 8.26 -10.38 1.52
N GLU A 24 8.20 -11.01 2.70
CA GLU A 24 8.86 -12.29 2.96
C GLU A 24 8.35 -13.43 2.10
N ARG A 25 7.11 -13.32 1.62
CA ARG A 25 6.52 -14.34 0.74
C ARG A 25 6.99 -14.22 -0.71
N GLY A 26 7.81 -13.20 -1.00
CA GLY A 26 8.27 -12.94 -2.35
C GLY A 26 7.21 -12.27 -3.23
N GLU A 27 6.24 -11.61 -2.61
CA GLU A 27 5.20 -10.88 -3.32
C GLU A 27 5.35 -9.39 -3.09
N TRP A 28 4.85 -8.60 -4.05
CA TRP A 28 4.78 -7.16 -3.86
C TRP A 28 3.65 -6.80 -2.91
N ASP A 29 3.92 -5.84 -2.07
CA ASP A 29 3.04 -5.37 -1.02
C ASP A 29 2.97 -3.85 -1.07
N LEU A 30 1.95 -3.29 -0.42
CA LEU A 30 1.85 -1.85 -0.19
C LEU A 30 2.33 -1.54 1.23
N PRO A 31 2.92 -0.35 1.45
CA PRO A 31 3.30 0.03 2.81
C PRO A 31 2.06 0.19 3.69
N GLY A 32 2.17 -0.18 4.95
CA GLY A 32 1.09 -0.10 5.92
C GLY A 32 1.14 -1.23 6.92
N GLY A 33 0.10 -1.34 7.73
CA GLY A 33 0.04 -2.35 8.77
C GLY A 33 -1.21 -2.21 9.62
N ARG A 34 -1.21 -2.84 10.79
CA ARG A 34 -2.34 -2.80 11.69
C ARG A 34 -2.34 -1.51 12.52
N PRO A 35 -3.50 -0.83 12.62
CA PRO A 35 -3.61 0.27 13.57
C PRO A 35 -3.46 -0.26 15.01
N ASP A 36 -2.87 0.55 15.87
CA ASP A 36 -2.86 0.27 17.31
C ASP A 36 -4.27 0.50 17.87
N ALA A 37 -4.57 -0.09 19.01
CA ALA A 37 -5.87 0.06 19.65
C ALA A 37 -6.21 1.55 19.84
N GLY A 38 -7.37 1.96 19.33
CA GLY A 38 -7.83 3.35 19.42
C GLY A 38 -7.16 4.33 18.49
N GLU A 39 -6.24 3.88 17.66
CA GLU A 39 -5.54 4.74 16.73
C GLU A 39 -6.42 5.04 15.51
N ASP A 40 -6.47 6.30 15.08
CA ASP A 40 -7.13 6.70 13.84
C ASP A 40 -6.46 6.02 12.65
N HIS A 41 -7.24 5.53 11.69
CA HIS A 41 -6.72 4.77 10.55
C HIS A 41 -5.72 5.58 9.71
N ARG A 42 -6.00 6.84 9.45
CA ARG A 42 -5.09 7.69 8.67
C ARG A 42 -3.80 7.98 9.42
N ALA A 43 -3.91 8.20 10.72
CA ALA A 43 -2.72 8.41 11.56
C ALA A 43 -1.88 7.14 11.63
N ALA A 44 -2.53 5.97 11.75
CA ALA A 44 -1.85 4.67 11.73
C ALA A 44 -1.09 4.47 10.43
N LEU A 45 -1.70 4.81 9.30
CA LEU A 45 -1.07 4.64 8.00
C LEU A 45 0.15 5.56 7.86
N ARG A 46 0.03 6.82 8.26
CA ARG A 46 1.18 7.75 8.23
C ARG A 46 2.34 7.20 9.05
N ARG A 47 2.04 6.69 10.24
CA ARG A 47 3.04 6.10 11.14
C ARG A 47 3.70 4.88 10.50
N GLU A 48 2.89 3.96 9.97
CA GLU A 48 3.40 2.73 9.36
C GLU A 48 4.28 3.02 8.13
N VAL A 49 3.85 3.94 7.27
CA VAL A 49 4.64 4.31 6.10
C VAL A 49 5.99 4.89 6.53
N ARG A 50 5.98 5.75 7.54
CA ARG A 50 7.22 6.32 8.06
C ARG A 50 8.14 5.25 8.65
N GLU A 51 7.59 4.33 9.44
CA GLU A 51 8.36 3.25 10.05
C GLU A 51 8.98 2.33 9.02
N GLU A 52 8.23 2.00 7.97
CA GLU A 52 8.69 1.05 6.96
C GLU A 52 9.58 1.64 5.88
N THR A 53 9.39 2.90 5.55
CA THR A 53 10.04 3.49 4.38
C THR A 53 10.76 4.80 4.64
N GLY A 54 10.55 5.41 5.80
CA GLY A 54 11.09 6.73 6.09
C GLY A 54 10.36 7.87 5.40
N LEU A 55 9.33 7.58 4.61
CA LEU A 55 8.63 8.60 3.84
C LEU A 55 7.55 9.29 4.65
N GLU A 56 7.34 10.57 4.37
CA GLU A 56 6.20 11.33 4.87
C GLU A 56 5.14 11.38 3.78
N VAL A 57 3.92 11.02 4.14
CA VAL A 57 2.80 11.03 3.20
C VAL A 57 1.61 11.79 3.78
N GLU A 58 0.81 12.34 2.90
CA GLU A 58 -0.49 12.88 3.22
C GLU A 58 -1.52 11.83 2.79
N VAL A 59 -2.32 11.37 3.74
CA VAL A 59 -3.31 10.30 3.49
C VAL A 59 -4.60 10.94 3.02
N GLY A 60 -5.02 10.56 1.82
CA GLY A 60 -6.21 11.12 1.18
C GLY A 60 -7.41 10.19 1.23
N ALA A 61 -8.06 9.99 0.08
CA ALA A 61 -9.30 9.25 -0.02
C ALA A 61 -9.14 7.77 0.27
N ALA A 62 -10.12 7.20 0.97
CA ALA A 62 -10.21 5.76 1.15
C ALA A 62 -10.55 5.10 -0.20
N ILE A 63 -9.91 3.99 -0.48
CA ILE A 63 -10.12 3.17 -1.67
C ILE A 63 -10.94 1.96 -1.26
N ASP A 64 -11.58 1.29 -2.22
CA ASP A 64 -12.38 0.10 -1.92
C ASP A 64 -11.55 -0.95 -1.18
N GLY A 65 -12.06 -1.39 -0.05
CA GLY A 65 -11.42 -2.41 0.76
C GLY A 65 -11.63 -3.81 0.20
N HIS A 66 -10.83 -4.73 0.66
CA HIS A 66 -10.94 -6.13 0.27
C HIS A 66 -10.39 -7.04 1.37
N GLN A 67 -10.70 -8.33 1.27
CA GLN A 67 -10.09 -9.33 2.12
C GLN A 67 -8.95 -10.01 1.38
N PHE A 68 -7.92 -10.33 2.12
CA PHE A 68 -6.74 -10.98 1.60
C PHE A 68 -6.48 -12.25 2.41
N GLU A 69 -6.36 -13.38 1.72
CA GLU A 69 -6.04 -14.64 2.39
C GLU A 69 -4.54 -14.78 2.55
N VAL A 70 -4.07 -14.70 3.79
CA VAL A 70 -2.63 -14.76 4.13
C VAL A 70 -2.15 -16.20 4.18
N LEU A 71 -2.96 -17.06 4.82
CA LEU A 71 -2.74 -18.49 4.92
C LEU A 71 -4.09 -19.16 4.76
N SER A 72 -4.11 -20.44 4.39
CA SER A 72 -5.37 -21.16 4.19
C SER A 72 -6.34 -20.94 5.35
N GLY A 73 -7.49 -20.36 5.05
CA GLY A 73 -8.52 -20.03 6.03
C GLY A 73 -8.25 -18.82 6.91
N ARG A 74 -7.13 -18.12 6.71
CA ARG A 74 -6.77 -16.93 7.49
C ARG A 74 -6.79 -15.69 6.62
N PHE A 75 -7.65 -14.75 6.97
CA PHE A 75 -7.88 -13.53 6.18
C PHE A 75 -7.48 -12.29 6.95
N VAL A 76 -7.11 -11.26 6.18
CA VAL A 76 -6.88 -9.91 6.65
C VAL A 76 -7.79 -9.00 5.85
N ARG A 77 -8.45 -8.05 6.52
CA ARG A 77 -9.19 -7.00 5.82
C ARG A 77 -8.20 -5.91 5.45
N ILE A 78 -8.21 -5.51 4.19
CA ILE A 78 -7.34 -4.45 3.70
C ILE A 78 -8.17 -3.20 3.45
N LEU A 79 -7.76 -2.09 4.05
CA LEU A 79 -8.35 -0.78 3.80
C LEU A 79 -7.28 0.12 3.19
N PRO A 80 -7.28 0.29 1.86
CA PRO A 80 -6.28 1.13 1.22
C PRO A 80 -6.72 2.58 1.16
N PHE A 81 -5.72 3.46 1.12
CA PHE A 81 -5.91 4.91 0.98
C PHE A 81 -4.99 5.43 -0.10
N ALA A 82 -5.49 6.35 -0.91
CA ALA A 82 -4.64 7.11 -1.81
C ALA A 82 -3.76 8.03 -0.96
N CYS A 83 -2.46 8.02 -1.23
CA CYS A 83 -1.50 8.80 -0.47
C CYS A 83 -0.66 9.67 -1.42
N ARG A 84 -0.32 10.86 -0.96
CA ARG A 84 0.55 11.79 -1.67
C ARG A 84 1.85 11.93 -0.89
N LEU A 85 2.96 11.80 -1.60
CA LEU A 85 4.27 11.99 -1.00
C LEU A 85 4.49 13.45 -0.62
N VAL A 86 5.03 13.68 0.57
CA VAL A 86 5.42 15.01 1.05
C VAL A 86 6.94 15.01 1.21
N GLY A 87 7.62 15.80 0.40
CA GLY A 87 9.08 15.91 0.48
C GLY A 87 9.83 14.88 -0.36
N ALA A 88 10.93 14.35 0.18
CA ALA A 88 11.83 13.48 -0.55
C ALA A 88 11.26 12.10 -0.82
N SER A 89 11.66 11.50 -1.94
CA SER A 89 11.21 10.17 -2.38
C SER A 89 12.21 9.05 -2.05
N ALA A 90 13.29 9.36 -1.37
CA ALA A 90 14.28 8.34 -1.01
C ALA A 90 13.74 7.42 0.08
N VAL A 91 13.75 6.13 -0.19
CA VAL A 91 13.20 5.11 0.71
C VAL A 91 14.31 4.47 1.53
N VAL A 92 14.07 4.36 2.85
CA VAL A 92 14.94 3.61 3.76
C VAL A 92 14.11 2.45 4.29
N LEU A 93 14.41 1.23 3.82
CA LEU A 93 13.62 0.05 4.18
C LEU A 93 13.82 -0.38 5.62
N SER A 94 12.72 -0.83 6.24
CA SER A 94 12.74 -1.49 7.52
C SER A 94 13.20 -2.95 7.35
N HIS A 95 13.41 -3.64 8.47
CA HIS A 95 13.80 -5.05 8.48
C HIS A 95 12.75 -6.00 7.91
N GLU A 96 11.50 -5.55 7.82
CA GLU A 96 10.37 -6.40 7.41
C GLU A 96 10.26 -6.57 5.90
N HIS A 97 10.98 -5.76 5.13
CA HIS A 97 10.89 -5.79 3.67
C HIS A 97 12.27 -5.97 3.05
N LEU A 98 12.30 -6.70 1.95
CA LEU A 98 13.54 -7.10 1.29
C LEU A 98 13.98 -6.14 0.19
N GLU A 99 13.02 -5.45 -0.44
CA GLU A 99 13.28 -4.63 -1.62
C GLU A 99 12.16 -3.61 -1.79
N THR A 100 12.49 -2.51 -2.42
CA THR A 100 11.51 -1.47 -2.78
C THR A 100 11.55 -1.21 -4.27
N ARG A 101 10.42 -0.76 -4.82
CA ARG A 101 10.32 -0.44 -6.24
C ARG A 101 9.31 0.68 -6.45
N TRP A 102 9.71 1.68 -7.23
CA TRP A 102 8.78 2.66 -7.78
C TRP A 102 8.35 2.14 -9.15
N GLN A 103 7.14 1.61 -9.23
CA GLN A 103 6.64 0.95 -10.45
C GLN A 103 5.76 1.90 -11.25
N PRO A 104 6.06 2.13 -12.55
CA PRO A 104 5.17 2.95 -13.38
C PRO A 104 3.75 2.40 -13.39
N VAL A 105 2.76 3.24 -13.10
CA VAL A 105 1.36 2.80 -13.05
C VAL A 105 0.83 2.40 -14.43
N GLY A 106 1.46 2.85 -15.50
CA GLY A 106 1.11 2.43 -16.86
C GLY A 106 1.61 1.03 -17.22
N GLU A 107 2.44 0.42 -16.37
CA GLU A 107 3.05 -0.89 -16.63
C GLU A 107 2.71 -1.89 -15.52
N LEU A 108 1.53 -1.76 -14.95
CA LEU A 108 1.06 -2.68 -13.90
C LEU A 108 0.54 -3.97 -14.51
N GLY A 109 0.69 -5.06 -13.74
CA GLY A 109 0.17 -6.36 -14.08
C GLY A 109 0.22 -7.27 -12.87
N GLU A 110 -0.25 -8.49 -13.03
CA GLU A 110 -0.27 -9.47 -11.94
C GLU A 110 1.13 -9.91 -11.53
N THR A 111 2.11 -9.70 -12.43
CA THR A 111 3.50 -10.03 -12.17
C THR A 111 4.35 -8.81 -12.54
N ILE A 112 5.23 -8.42 -11.64
CA ILE A 112 6.15 -7.29 -11.83
C ILE A 112 7.54 -7.79 -11.45
N ALA A 113 8.50 -7.65 -12.37
CA ALA A 113 9.87 -8.12 -12.16
C ALA A 113 9.93 -9.57 -11.65
N GLY A 114 9.08 -10.43 -12.20
CA GLY A 114 9.04 -11.85 -11.84
C GLY A 114 8.35 -12.17 -10.52
N ARG A 115 7.75 -11.19 -9.86
CA ARG A 115 7.09 -11.36 -8.56
C ARG A 115 5.61 -11.00 -8.68
N ARG A 116 4.80 -11.73 -7.93
CA ARG A 116 3.35 -11.52 -7.95
C ARG A 116 2.95 -10.22 -7.26
N LEU A 117 2.00 -9.50 -7.88
CA LEU A 117 1.26 -8.40 -7.26
C LEU A 117 -0.16 -8.91 -7.01
N PRO A 118 -0.59 -9.09 -5.76
CA PRO A 118 -1.94 -9.58 -5.47
C PRO A 118 -3.02 -8.72 -6.11
N SER A 119 -4.08 -9.37 -6.60
CA SER A 119 -5.13 -8.71 -7.39
C SER A 119 -5.85 -7.58 -6.66
N GLY A 120 -6.02 -7.72 -5.35
CA GLY A 120 -6.65 -6.66 -4.55
C GLY A 120 -5.80 -5.38 -4.51
N TYR A 121 -4.49 -5.53 -4.43
CA TYR A 121 -3.59 -4.38 -4.47
C TYR A 121 -3.55 -3.75 -5.87
N LEU A 122 -3.53 -4.59 -6.90
CA LEU A 122 -3.58 -4.10 -8.28
C LEU A 122 -4.83 -3.25 -8.52
N ALA A 123 -5.99 -3.74 -8.05
CA ALA A 123 -7.25 -3.01 -8.17
C ALA A 123 -7.21 -1.69 -7.41
N ALA A 124 -6.66 -1.70 -6.19
CA ALA A 124 -6.55 -0.49 -5.37
C ALA A 124 -5.66 0.56 -6.04
N ILE A 125 -4.54 0.14 -6.62
CA ILE A 125 -3.64 1.05 -7.32
C ILE A 125 -4.34 1.68 -8.52
N ARG A 126 -5.05 0.88 -9.30
CA ARG A 126 -5.77 1.37 -10.48
C ARG A 126 -6.87 2.35 -10.09
N GLN A 127 -7.59 2.08 -9.01
CA GLN A 127 -8.62 2.99 -8.52
C GLN A 127 -8.00 4.30 -8.06
N SER A 128 -6.91 4.24 -7.32
CA SER A 128 -6.21 5.43 -6.84
C SER A 128 -5.67 6.27 -7.99
N ALA A 129 -5.09 5.64 -9.01
CA ALA A 129 -4.58 6.33 -10.20
C ALA A 129 -5.71 7.04 -10.94
N ALA A 130 -6.89 6.44 -11.04
CA ALA A 130 -8.05 7.04 -11.69
C ALA A 130 -8.53 8.28 -10.92
N ILE A 131 -8.52 8.25 -9.60
CA ILE A 131 -8.87 9.40 -8.76
C ILE A 131 -7.88 10.54 -9.00
N GLY A 132 -6.60 10.24 -9.02
CA GLY A 132 -5.55 11.22 -9.28
C GLY A 132 -5.68 11.89 -10.65
N SER A 133 -6.00 11.12 -11.68
CA SER A 133 -6.23 11.64 -13.02
C SER A 133 -7.39 12.62 -13.06
N ARG A 134 -8.46 12.34 -12.29
CA ARG A 134 -9.63 13.24 -12.22
C ARG A 134 -9.30 14.54 -11.51
N SER A 135 -8.47 14.49 -10.49
CA SER A 135 -8.15 15.67 -9.69
C SER A 135 -7.08 16.55 -10.31
N SER A 136 -6.42 16.11 -11.37
CA SER A 136 -5.37 16.88 -12.02
C SER A 136 -5.89 17.86 -13.09
N ASN A 137 -7.17 18.00 -13.20
CA ASN A 137 -7.79 18.96 -14.14
C ASN A 137 -8.05 20.30 -13.46
#